data_527e32783054731ae2bb54b2514b8095
#
_entry.id   527e32783054731ae2bb54b2514b8095
#
_cell.length_a   1.000
_cell.length_b   1.000
_cell.length_c   1.000
_cell.angle_alpha   90.00
_cell.angle_beta   90.00
_cell.angle_gamma   90.00
#
_symmetry.space_group_name_H-M   'P 1'
#
loop_
_entity.id
_entity.type
_entity.pdbx_description
1 polymer ?
#
loop_
_entity_poly.entity_id
_entity_poly.type
_entity_poly.pdbx_seq_one_letter_code
_entity_poly.pdbx_strand_id
1 'polypeptide(L)'
;MNMKRLDYFDVAVFVEELMEERESSEIEFKSAAGGFPKSFWETYSSFANTDGGTIVLGIKEKQGEFFVDNLTDELIEKYQKEFWSGVNNKDIVNLNLLSNDDVIVGELNNHKVLLFYIPRARREQRPIYHSPNPYNGTYKRNYEGDFKCTEQEVRRLFADANVSISADSRILTNYSINDIDKASLEQYRRLFDLAKPGHTWLALDDISLLKKLGGYKVDRLSGKEGFTLAGLLMFGKTEAITDEACLPHFFLDYRELGEDSSVRWLDRIYPDGTWEANLFQFYRRVLPKLQEILPLPFQLEGDTRKDETPAHIAVREALINTLIHADYSI
;
A
#
# COMPACT_ATOMS: atom_id res chain seq x y z
N MET A 1 -5.28 14.23 -14.90
CA MET A 1 -5.29 15.72 -14.97
C MET A 1 -5.51 16.26 -13.56
N ASN A 2 -4.64 17.11 -13.02
CA ASN A 2 -4.72 17.55 -11.63
C ASN A 2 -5.83 18.61 -11.48
N MET A 3 -6.95 18.27 -10.87
CA MET A 3 -8.15 19.10 -10.68
C MET A 3 -7.99 20.31 -9.73
N LYS A 4 -6.78 20.83 -9.55
CA LYS A 4 -6.55 22.03 -8.76
C LYS A 4 -6.84 23.28 -9.58
N ARG A 5 -8.00 23.91 -9.35
CA ARG A 5 -8.57 25.13 -9.94
C ARG A 5 -9.20 24.93 -11.33
N LEU A 6 -10.44 24.51 -11.33
CA LEU A 6 -11.35 24.77 -12.44
C LEU A 6 -11.94 26.17 -12.26
N ASP A 7 -11.70 27.10 -13.19
CA ASP A 7 -12.45 28.33 -13.28
C ASP A 7 -13.89 27.99 -13.72
N TYR A 8 -14.88 28.81 -13.32
CA TYR A 8 -16.32 28.57 -13.53
C TYR A 8 -16.73 28.20 -14.97
N PHE A 9 -15.93 28.57 -15.98
CA PHE A 9 -16.13 28.24 -17.40
C PHE A 9 -15.72 26.79 -17.75
N ASP A 10 -14.86 26.16 -16.98
CA ASP A 10 -14.33 24.82 -17.29
C ASP A 10 -15.21 23.70 -16.70
N VAL A 11 -16.13 24.01 -15.76
CA VAL A 11 -16.93 22.99 -15.07
C VAL A 11 -17.95 22.35 -15.99
N ALA A 12 -18.60 23.11 -16.90
CA ALA A 12 -19.56 22.55 -17.85
C ALA A 12 -18.85 21.57 -18.80
N VAL A 13 -17.73 21.99 -19.38
CA VAL A 13 -16.93 21.16 -20.28
C VAL A 13 -16.45 19.92 -19.53
N PHE A 14 -15.98 20.08 -18.30
CA PHE A 14 -15.54 18.97 -17.47
C PHE A 14 -16.66 17.98 -17.16
N VAL A 15 -17.87 18.45 -16.83
CA VAL A 15 -19.02 17.56 -16.60
C VAL A 15 -19.45 16.85 -17.87
N GLU A 16 -19.41 17.54 -19.03
CA GLU A 16 -19.68 16.92 -20.34
C GLU A 16 -18.65 15.83 -20.67
N GLU A 17 -17.34 16.08 -20.44
CA GLU A 17 -16.29 15.08 -20.57
C GLU A 17 -16.53 13.88 -19.63
N LEU A 18 -16.89 14.12 -18.36
CA LEU A 18 -17.21 13.06 -17.41
C LEU A 18 -18.43 12.22 -17.87
N MET A 19 -19.44 12.84 -18.47
CA MET A 19 -20.62 12.13 -19.01
C MET A 19 -20.26 11.28 -20.24
N GLU A 20 -19.28 11.71 -21.04
CA GLU A 20 -18.76 10.91 -22.17
C GLU A 20 -17.98 9.69 -21.69
N GLU A 21 -17.22 9.83 -20.59
CA GLU A 21 -16.48 8.73 -19.94
C GLU A 21 -17.39 7.74 -19.22
N ARG A 22 -18.63 8.11 -18.92
CA ARG A 22 -19.64 7.37 -18.11
C ARG A 22 -19.18 7.15 -16.66
N GLU A 23 -19.96 6.38 -15.89
CA GLU A 23 -19.50 5.92 -14.59
C GLU A 23 -18.24 5.07 -14.72
N SER A 24 -17.28 5.33 -13.86
CA SER A 24 -15.97 4.67 -13.88
C SER A 24 -15.48 4.42 -12.44
N SER A 25 -14.27 3.90 -12.32
CA SER A 25 -13.63 3.77 -11.00
C SER A 25 -13.44 5.11 -10.28
N GLU A 26 -13.46 6.24 -11.01
CA GLU A 26 -13.16 7.58 -10.48
C GLU A 26 -14.35 8.55 -10.54
N ILE A 27 -15.48 8.15 -11.13
CA ILE A 27 -16.65 9.02 -11.33
C ILE A 27 -17.92 8.31 -10.88
N GLU A 28 -18.77 9.04 -10.16
CA GLU A 28 -20.09 8.57 -9.73
C GLU A 28 -21.14 9.65 -9.89
N PHE A 29 -22.22 9.35 -10.60
CA PHE A 29 -23.36 10.24 -10.76
C PHE A 29 -24.48 9.89 -9.79
N LYS A 30 -25.02 10.89 -9.10
CA LYS A 30 -26.14 10.68 -8.16
C LYS A 30 -27.25 11.68 -8.38
N SER A 31 -28.47 11.17 -8.55
CA SER A 31 -29.66 12.01 -8.56
C SER A 31 -29.88 12.64 -7.18
N ALA A 32 -30.21 13.90 -7.16
CA ALA A 32 -30.57 14.67 -5.96
C ALA A 32 -31.98 15.24 -6.02
N ALA A 33 -32.82 14.82 -7.00
CA ALA A 33 -34.23 15.26 -7.12
C ALA A 33 -35.08 14.89 -5.90
N GLY A 34 -34.74 13.80 -5.17
CA GLY A 34 -35.46 13.34 -4.00
C GLY A 34 -34.85 13.76 -2.66
N GLY A 35 -33.82 14.59 -2.66
CA GLY A 35 -33.04 14.97 -1.48
C GLY A 35 -31.59 14.51 -1.56
N PHE A 36 -30.79 14.84 -0.54
CA PHE A 36 -29.39 14.41 -0.48
C PHE A 36 -29.31 12.88 -0.41
N PRO A 37 -28.61 12.21 -1.33
CA PRO A 37 -28.63 10.74 -1.43
C PRO A 37 -27.91 10.08 -0.27
N LYS A 38 -28.56 9.12 0.41
CA LYS A 38 -27.96 8.39 1.53
C LYS A 38 -26.71 7.59 1.12
N SER A 39 -26.70 7.08 -0.12
CA SER A 39 -25.55 6.35 -0.67
C SER A 39 -24.32 7.23 -0.97
N PHE A 40 -24.45 8.56 -0.80
CA PHE A 40 -23.32 9.48 -0.93
C PHE A 40 -22.15 9.09 -0.01
N TRP A 41 -22.45 8.72 1.24
CA TRP A 41 -21.44 8.39 2.24
C TRP A 41 -20.73 7.06 1.99
N GLU A 42 -21.41 6.12 1.34
CA GLU A 42 -20.81 4.86 0.87
C GLU A 42 -19.76 5.14 -0.20
N THR A 43 -20.10 5.97 -1.19
CA THR A 43 -19.19 6.41 -2.25
C THR A 43 -18.06 7.27 -1.70
N TYR A 44 -18.35 8.17 -0.76
CA TYR A 44 -17.31 8.94 -0.06
C TYR A 44 -16.26 8.03 0.58
N SER A 45 -16.71 7.03 1.35
CA SER A 45 -15.85 6.02 1.96
C SER A 45 -15.06 5.24 0.90
N SER A 46 -15.72 4.82 -0.14
CA SER A 46 -15.17 4.01 -1.22
C SER A 46 -14.06 4.73 -1.96
N PHE A 47 -14.29 5.95 -2.43
CA PHE A 47 -13.28 6.78 -3.09
C PHE A 47 -12.11 7.09 -2.18
N ALA A 48 -12.37 7.51 -0.95
CA ALA A 48 -11.33 7.85 0.02
C ALA A 48 -10.40 6.67 0.35
N ASN A 49 -10.92 5.45 0.40
CA ASN A 49 -10.13 4.25 0.69
C ASN A 49 -9.40 3.67 -0.53
N THR A 50 -9.79 4.07 -1.75
CA THR A 50 -9.20 3.54 -3.00
C THR A 50 -8.31 4.59 -3.66
N ASP A 51 -8.69 5.16 -4.77
CA ASP A 51 -7.83 6.08 -5.53
C ASP A 51 -8.33 7.52 -5.54
N GLY A 52 -9.42 7.80 -4.83
CA GLY A 52 -10.16 9.05 -4.90
C GLY A 52 -11.18 9.02 -6.03
N GLY A 53 -11.86 10.13 -6.25
CA GLY A 53 -12.84 10.27 -7.34
C GLY A 53 -13.74 11.48 -7.20
N THR A 54 -14.62 11.66 -8.16
CA THR A 54 -15.58 12.76 -8.23
C THR A 54 -16.99 12.25 -8.11
N ILE A 55 -17.77 12.78 -7.17
CA ILE A 55 -19.21 12.57 -7.08
C ILE A 55 -19.91 13.77 -7.70
N VAL A 56 -20.80 13.56 -8.66
CA VAL A 56 -21.61 14.59 -9.29
C VAL A 56 -23.06 14.41 -8.85
N LEU A 57 -23.57 15.35 -8.06
CA LEU A 57 -24.97 15.41 -7.67
C LEU A 57 -25.81 16.23 -8.66
N GLY A 58 -26.99 15.76 -8.97
CA GLY A 58 -27.93 16.41 -9.90
C GLY A 58 -27.93 15.77 -11.27
N ILE A 59 -27.30 14.62 -11.42
CA ILE A 59 -27.33 13.80 -12.62
C ILE A 59 -27.77 12.38 -12.26
N LYS A 60 -28.66 11.81 -13.06
CA LYS A 60 -29.11 10.43 -12.95
C LYS A 60 -28.76 9.68 -14.23
N GLU A 61 -28.06 8.58 -14.10
CA GLU A 61 -27.91 7.63 -15.18
C GLU A 61 -29.06 6.62 -15.19
N LYS A 62 -29.61 6.38 -16.37
CA LYS A 62 -30.61 5.35 -16.59
C LYS A 62 -30.43 4.74 -17.98
N GLN A 63 -30.09 3.45 -18.02
CA GLN A 63 -29.88 2.68 -19.25
C GLN A 63 -28.82 3.27 -20.20
N GLY A 64 -27.77 3.89 -19.63
CA GLY A 64 -26.70 4.53 -20.40
C GLY A 64 -27.04 5.95 -20.92
N GLU A 65 -28.18 6.50 -20.51
CA GLU A 65 -28.56 7.89 -20.79
C GLU A 65 -28.50 8.72 -19.50
N PHE A 66 -28.01 9.95 -19.61
CA PHE A 66 -27.90 10.89 -18.50
C PHE A 66 -29.05 11.87 -18.49
N PHE A 67 -29.66 12.02 -17.34
CA PHE A 67 -30.76 12.97 -17.09
C PHE A 67 -30.31 13.95 -16.01
N VAL A 68 -30.35 15.24 -16.32
CA VAL A 68 -29.99 16.29 -15.37
C VAL A 68 -31.19 16.65 -14.51
N ASP A 69 -31.01 16.63 -13.18
CA ASP A 69 -32.04 17.07 -12.23
C ASP A 69 -32.19 18.59 -12.28
N ASN A 70 -33.40 19.11 -12.04
CA ASN A 70 -33.60 20.55 -11.95
C ASN A 70 -33.32 21.06 -10.52
N LEU A 71 -32.04 21.24 -10.18
CA LEU A 71 -31.63 21.77 -8.89
C LEU A 71 -31.68 23.30 -8.89
N THR A 72 -32.49 23.86 -8.00
CA THR A 72 -32.55 25.30 -7.75
C THR A 72 -31.41 25.77 -6.85
N ASP A 73 -31.14 27.08 -6.80
CA ASP A 73 -30.15 27.67 -5.92
C ASP A 73 -30.40 27.33 -4.46
N GLU A 74 -31.65 27.28 -4.02
CA GLU A 74 -32.03 26.93 -2.67
C GLU A 74 -31.70 25.45 -2.36
N LEU A 75 -31.89 24.56 -3.34
CA LEU A 75 -31.52 23.14 -3.18
C LEU A 75 -30.00 22.96 -3.13
N ILE A 76 -29.25 23.66 -3.96
CA ILE A 76 -27.78 23.66 -3.93
C ILE A 76 -27.27 24.11 -2.57
N GLU A 77 -27.74 25.26 -2.06
CA GLU A 77 -27.35 25.75 -0.74
C GLU A 77 -27.73 24.75 0.38
N LYS A 78 -28.91 24.16 0.29
CA LYS A 78 -29.37 23.15 1.24
C LYS A 78 -28.43 21.95 1.22
N TYR A 79 -28.08 21.40 0.06
CA TYR A 79 -27.24 20.22 -0.05
C TYR A 79 -25.79 20.49 0.36
N GLN A 80 -25.26 21.68 0.08
CA GLN A 80 -23.97 22.09 0.62
C GLN A 80 -23.99 22.13 2.16
N LYS A 81 -25.04 22.70 2.77
CA LYS A 81 -25.21 22.73 4.24
C LYS A 81 -25.35 21.32 4.81
N GLU A 82 -26.13 20.44 4.18
CA GLU A 82 -26.29 19.04 4.58
C GLU A 82 -24.96 18.27 4.49
N PHE A 83 -24.21 18.46 3.40
CA PHE A 83 -22.91 17.86 3.21
C PHE A 83 -21.92 18.32 4.30
N TRP A 84 -21.71 19.64 4.48
CA TRP A 84 -20.75 20.16 5.46
C TRP A 84 -21.13 19.79 6.89
N SER A 85 -22.43 19.75 7.19
CA SER A 85 -22.89 19.26 8.50
C SER A 85 -22.61 17.76 8.66
N GLY A 86 -22.85 16.96 7.62
CA GLY A 86 -22.66 15.52 7.65
C GLY A 86 -21.18 15.12 7.71
N VAL A 87 -20.32 15.69 6.85
CA VAL A 87 -18.90 15.33 6.79
C VAL A 87 -18.12 15.72 8.04
N ASN A 88 -18.61 16.70 8.81
CA ASN A 88 -18.02 17.11 10.10
C ASN A 88 -18.70 16.41 11.29
N ASN A 89 -19.72 15.60 11.08
CA ASN A 89 -20.35 14.78 12.12
C ASN A 89 -19.72 13.39 12.13
N LYS A 90 -19.01 13.07 13.21
CA LYS A 90 -18.31 11.78 13.37
C LYS A 90 -19.24 10.56 13.45
N ASP A 91 -20.52 10.75 13.73
CA ASP A 91 -21.51 9.69 13.66
C ASP A 91 -21.91 9.35 12.23
N ILE A 92 -21.62 10.26 11.27
CA ILE A 92 -21.90 10.09 9.84
C ILE A 92 -20.61 9.67 9.12
N VAL A 93 -19.50 10.40 9.31
CA VAL A 93 -18.19 10.09 8.72
C VAL A 93 -17.08 10.33 9.73
N ASN A 94 -16.16 9.39 9.85
CA ASN A 94 -15.08 9.48 10.82
C ASN A 94 -14.08 10.59 10.58
N LEU A 95 -13.87 11.01 9.32
CA LEU A 95 -12.91 12.04 8.95
C LEU A 95 -13.37 12.82 7.71
N ASN A 96 -13.32 14.15 7.82
CA ASN A 96 -13.47 15.04 6.68
C ASN A 96 -12.13 15.18 5.95
N LEU A 97 -12.13 14.87 4.65
CA LEU A 97 -10.98 15.00 3.75
C LEU A 97 -11.05 16.24 2.84
N LEU A 98 -12.23 16.88 2.75
CA LEU A 98 -12.49 17.95 1.79
C LEU A 98 -12.26 19.35 2.41
N SER A 99 -11.81 20.24 1.56
CA SER A 99 -11.79 21.68 1.77
C SER A 99 -12.94 22.34 0.95
N ASN A 100 -13.15 23.65 1.16
CA ASN A 100 -14.15 24.39 0.38
C ASN A 100 -13.90 24.34 -1.13
N ASP A 101 -12.64 24.25 -1.54
CA ASP A 101 -12.24 24.21 -2.95
C ASP A 101 -12.55 22.86 -3.63
N ASP A 102 -12.86 21.83 -2.86
CA ASP A 102 -13.20 20.49 -3.35
C ASP A 102 -14.70 20.31 -3.59
N VAL A 103 -15.52 21.34 -3.29
CA VAL A 103 -16.98 21.34 -3.48
C VAL A 103 -17.35 22.48 -4.43
N ILE A 104 -17.70 22.13 -5.66
CA ILE A 104 -17.89 23.09 -6.76
C ILE A 104 -19.33 23.04 -7.25
N VAL A 105 -19.95 24.22 -7.42
CA VAL A 105 -21.24 24.36 -8.12
C VAL A 105 -20.93 24.53 -9.60
N GLY A 106 -21.45 23.64 -10.41
CA GLY A 106 -21.38 23.71 -11.87
C GLY A 106 -22.75 23.98 -12.50
N GLU A 107 -22.76 24.22 -13.80
CA GLU A 107 -23.96 24.37 -14.60
C GLU A 107 -23.83 23.52 -15.86
N LEU A 108 -24.85 22.71 -16.15
CA LEU A 108 -24.94 21.86 -17.32
C LEU A 108 -26.33 22.08 -17.96
N ASN A 109 -26.39 22.51 -19.23
CA ASN A 109 -27.65 22.74 -19.97
C ASN A 109 -28.63 23.64 -19.19
N ASN A 110 -28.16 24.74 -18.58
CA ASN A 110 -28.93 25.65 -17.71
C ASN A 110 -29.47 25.00 -16.42
N HIS A 111 -28.96 23.83 -16.01
CA HIS A 111 -29.29 23.18 -14.76
C HIS A 111 -28.04 23.14 -13.85
N LYS A 112 -28.23 23.38 -12.58
CA LYS A 112 -27.14 23.34 -11.61
C LYS A 112 -26.83 21.92 -11.18
N VAL A 113 -25.52 21.63 -11.02
CA VAL A 113 -25.00 20.40 -10.50
C VAL A 113 -23.99 20.71 -9.38
N LEU A 114 -23.77 19.77 -8.49
CA LEU A 114 -22.83 19.94 -7.38
C LEU A 114 -21.78 18.82 -7.43
N LEU A 115 -20.53 19.22 -7.59
CA LEU A 115 -19.38 18.32 -7.69
C LEU A 115 -18.65 18.25 -6.36
N PHE A 116 -18.24 17.03 -5.97
CA PHE A 116 -17.42 16.75 -4.80
C PHE A 116 -16.20 15.97 -5.23
N TYR A 117 -15.03 16.56 -5.10
CA TYR A 117 -13.76 15.86 -5.30
C TYR A 117 -13.32 15.19 -4.01
N ILE A 118 -13.37 13.88 -3.98
CA ILE A 118 -12.97 13.08 -2.85
C ILE A 118 -11.51 12.63 -3.05
N PRO A 119 -10.54 13.19 -2.31
CA PRO A 119 -9.16 12.76 -2.44
C PRO A 119 -8.97 11.38 -1.82
N ARG A 120 -8.00 10.63 -2.36
CA ARG A 120 -7.52 9.42 -1.70
C ARG A 120 -6.99 9.77 -0.31
N ALA A 121 -7.49 9.10 0.73
CA ALA A 121 -7.00 9.25 2.08
C ALA A 121 -5.54 8.76 2.19
N ARG A 122 -4.74 9.45 3.00
CA ARG A 122 -3.39 8.99 3.33
C ARG A 122 -3.46 7.67 4.09
N ARG A 123 -2.35 6.93 4.08
CA ARG A 123 -2.27 5.63 4.75
C ARG A 123 -2.71 5.71 6.22
N GLU A 124 -2.23 6.71 6.95
CA GLU A 124 -2.52 6.94 8.37
C GLU A 124 -3.96 7.40 8.66
N GLN A 125 -4.70 7.81 7.63
CA GLN A 125 -6.09 8.27 7.75
C GLN A 125 -7.10 7.15 7.50
N ARG A 126 -6.67 6.06 6.86
CA ARG A 126 -7.55 4.93 6.52
C ARG A 126 -7.71 3.97 7.69
N PRO A 127 -8.88 3.30 7.83
CA PRO A 127 -10.03 3.38 6.93
C PRO A 127 -10.85 4.65 7.12
N ILE A 128 -11.36 5.19 6.00
CA ILE A 128 -12.45 6.16 6.03
C ILE A 128 -13.75 5.38 6.01
N TYR A 129 -14.62 5.64 6.97
CA TYR A 129 -15.89 4.93 7.09
C TYR A 129 -17.03 5.88 7.45
N HIS A 130 -18.21 5.56 6.98
CA HIS A 130 -19.45 6.17 7.41
C HIS A 130 -20.13 5.28 8.46
N SER A 131 -20.93 5.85 9.35
CA SER A 131 -21.51 5.21 10.52
C SER A 131 -20.54 5.06 11.71
N PRO A 132 -21.08 4.85 12.93
CA PRO A 132 -20.26 4.69 14.14
C PRO A 132 -19.39 3.42 14.17
N ASN A 133 -19.74 2.41 13.35
CA ASN A 133 -19.01 1.15 13.33
C ASN A 133 -18.19 1.00 12.02
N PRO A 134 -16.85 1.00 12.08
CA PRO A 134 -16.01 0.86 10.90
C PRO A 134 -16.26 -0.43 10.11
N TYR A 135 -16.58 -1.53 10.76
CA TYR A 135 -16.86 -2.80 10.09
C TYR A 135 -18.17 -2.78 9.28
N ASN A 136 -19.04 -1.81 9.54
CA ASN A 136 -20.30 -1.65 8.82
C ASN A 136 -20.28 -0.53 7.79
N GLY A 137 -19.36 0.41 7.92
CA GLY A 137 -19.32 1.64 7.12
C GLY A 137 -18.10 1.84 6.23
N THR A 138 -17.17 0.88 6.16
CA THR A 138 -16.00 0.96 5.29
C THR A 138 -16.30 0.34 3.95
N TYR A 139 -16.08 1.12 2.89
CA TYR A 139 -16.28 0.72 1.50
C TYR A 139 -15.01 0.89 0.69
N LYS A 140 -14.88 0.14 -0.40
CA LYS A 140 -13.82 0.23 -1.41
C LYS A 140 -14.44 0.30 -2.79
N ARG A 141 -13.79 1.00 -3.72
CA ARG A 141 -14.17 1.03 -5.14
C ARG A 141 -13.56 -0.17 -5.85
N ASN A 142 -14.36 -0.86 -6.62
CA ASN A 142 -13.88 -1.87 -7.54
C ASN A 142 -14.68 -1.74 -8.83
N TYR A 143 -13.99 -1.37 -9.91
CA TYR A 143 -14.60 -1.00 -11.18
C TYR A 143 -15.60 0.15 -10.99
N GLU A 144 -16.89 -0.03 -11.28
CA GLU A 144 -17.94 1.00 -11.15
C GLU A 144 -18.74 0.90 -9.82
N GLY A 145 -18.39 -0.04 -8.94
CA GLY A 145 -19.19 -0.35 -7.76
C GLY A 145 -18.55 0.00 -6.41
N ASP A 146 -19.39 0.42 -5.46
CA ASP A 146 -19.02 0.61 -4.06
C ASP A 146 -19.26 -0.70 -3.30
N PHE A 147 -18.20 -1.36 -2.88
CA PHE A 147 -18.28 -2.64 -2.18
C PHE A 147 -17.88 -2.48 -0.71
N LYS A 148 -18.73 -3.01 0.15
CA LYS A 148 -18.44 -3.05 1.58
C LYS A 148 -17.21 -3.91 1.85
N CYS A 149 -16.25 -3.40 2.60
CA CYS A 149 -15.07 -4.14 3.01
C CYS A 149 -15.45 -5.27 3.98
N THR A 150 -14.75 -6.39 3.87
CA THR A 150 -14.80 -7.47 4.85
C THR A 150 -14.16 -7.04 6.18
N GLU A 151 -14.46 -7.72 7.28
CA GLU A 151 -13.80 -7.42 8.57
C GLU A 151 -12.28 -7.56 8.48
N GLN A 152 -11.77 -8.51 7.72
CA GLN A 152 -10.35 -8.72 7.54
C GLN A 152 -9.69 -7.53 6.81
N GLU A 153 -10.34 -6.99 5.77
CA GLU A 153 -9.86 -5.81 5.05
C GLU A 153 -9.84 -4.57 5.94
N VAL A 154 -10.89 -4.38 6.75
CA VAL A 154 -10.95 -3.26 7.70
C VAL A 154 -9.84 -3.37 8.75
N ARG A 155 -9.60 -4.55 9.31
CA ARG A 155 -8.49 -4.79 10.24
C ARG A 155 -7.14 -4.49 9.61
N ARG A 156 -6.94 -4.86 8.33
CA ARG A 156 -5.76 -4.53 7.56
C ARG A 156 -5.56 -3.03 7.41
N LEU A 157 -6.60 -2.29 7.02
CA LEU A 157 -6.54 -0.83 6.89
C LEU A 157 -6.14 -0.16 8.22
N PHE A 158 -6.66 -0.62 9.36
CA PHE A 158 -6.24 -0.13 10.68
C PHE A 158 -4.80 -0.49 11.02
N ALA A 159 -4.36 -1.70 10.70
CA ALA A 159 -2.96 -2.10 10.90
C ALA A 159 -2.02 -1.26 10.04
N ASP A 160 -2.37 -1.01 8.79
CA ASP A 160 -1.63 -0.16 7.86
C ASP A 160 -1.59 1.31 8.28
N ALA A 161 -2.65 1.81 8.92
CA ALA A 161 -2.71 3.18 9.43
C ALA A 161 -1.75 3.43 10.60
N ASN A 162 -1.37 2.39 11.31
CA ASN A 162 -0.51 2.51 12.48
C ASN A 162 0.97 2.67 12.06
N VAL A 163 1.30 3.85 11.53
CA VAL A 163 2.65 4.20 11.03
C VAL A 163 3.67 4.40 12.16
N SER A 164 3.21 4.51 13.42
CA SER A 164 4.07 4.92 14.53
C SER A 164 5.15 3.90 14.91
N ILE A 165 4.98 2.64 14.53
CA ILE A 165 6.01 1.60 14.68
C ILE A 165 5.89 0.69 13.45
N SER A 166 6.88 0.73 12.54
CA SER A 166 7.02 -0.32 11.53
C SER A 166 6.95 -1.67 12.23
N ALA A 167 6.11 -2.58 11.75
CA ALA A 167 6.00 -3.94 12.33
C ALA A 167 7.39 -4.58 12.45
N ASP A 168 8.26 -4.31 11.48
CA ASP A 168 9.63 -4.84 11.42
C ASP A 168 10.55 -4.26 12.50
N SER A 169 10.26 -3.05 13.00
CA SER A 169 11.03 -2.42 14.09
C SER A 169 10.54 -2.80 15.49
N ARG A 170 9.55 -3.70 15.59
CA ARG A 170 9.07 -4.27 16.84
C ARG A 170 10.20 -5.00 17.54
N ILE A 171 10.46 -4.65 18.81
CA ILE A 171 11.43 -5.35 19.66
C ILE A 171 10.80 -6.66 20.12
N LEU A 172 11.49 -7.75 19.87
CA LEU A 172 11.13 -9.09 20.33
C LEU A 172 11.90 -9.35 21.63
N THR A 173 11.16 -9.46 22.72
CA THR A 173 11.74 -9.82 24.02
C THR A 173 11.95 -11.33 24.08
N ASN A 174 12.93 -11.79 24.84
CA ASN A 174 13.30 -13.22 25.03
C ASN A 174 14.04 -13.87 23.86
N TYR A 175 14.52 -13.10 22.87
CA TYR A 175 15.46 -13.56 21.85
C TYR A 175 16.87 -13.10 22.18
N SER A 176 17.84 -13.94 21.87
CA SER A 176 19.26 -13.76 22.18
C SER A 176 20.12 -13.85 20.92
N ILE A 177 21.42 -13.61 21.04
CA ILE A 177 22.37 -13.81 19.95
C ILE A 177 22.40 -15.25 19.45
N ASN A 178 21.99 -16.23 20.28
CA ASN A 178 21.90 -17.63 19.89
C ASN A 178 20.81 -17.92 18.89
N ASP A 179 19.82 -17.02 18.75
CA ASP A 179 18.72 -17.10 17.80
C ASP A 179 19.10 -16.54 16.42
N ILE A 180 20.29 -15.94 16.33
CA ILE A 180 20.87 -15.45 15.08
C ILE A 180 21.70 -16.55 14.43
N ASP A 181 21.52 -16.74 13.12
CA ASP A 181 22.40 -17.57 12.30
C ASP A 181 23.74 -16.85 12.08
N LYS A 182 24.74 -17.32 12.82
CA LYS A 182 26.09 -16.74 12.78
C LYS A 182 26.70 -16.81 11.37
N ALA A 183 26.42 -17.88 10.63
CA ALA A 183 26.95 -18.06 9.28
C ALA A 183 26.40 -16.99 8.32
N SER A 184 25.09 -16.67 8.41
CA SER A 184 24.47 -15.58 7.63
C SER A 184 25.09 -14.22 7.97
N LEU A 185 25.30 -13.91 9.24
CA LEU A 185 25.88 -12.65 9.67
C LEU A 185 27.35 -12.51 9.22
N GLU A 186 28.14 -13.59 9.31
CA GLU A 186 29.52 -13.60 8.82
C GLU A 186 29.60 -13.46 7.31
N GLN A 187 28.69 -14.09 6.55
CA GLN A 187 28.59 -13.92 5.10
C GLN A 187 28.23 -12.48 4.74
N TYR A 188 27.28 -11.87 5.47
CA TYR A 188 26.93 -10.47 5.29
C TYR A 188 28.15 -9.56 5.52
N ARG A 189 28.92 -9.77 6.60
CA ARG A 189 30.14 -9.00 6.87
C ARG A 189 31.16 -9.09 5.72
N ARG A 190 31.37 -10.28 5.15
CA ARG A 190 32.28 -10.47 4.00
C ARG A 190 31.79 -9.69 2.78
N LEU A 191 30.51 -9.75 2.46
CA LEU A 191 29.94 -9.00 1.32
C LEU A 191 30.00 -7.50 1.57
N PHE A 192 29.78 -7.07 2.80
CA PHE A 192 29.89 -5.66 3.17
C PHE A 192 31.35 -5.16 3.04
N ASP A 193 32.33 -5.96 3.45
CA ASP A 193 33.74 -5.63 3.27
C ASP A 193 34.12 -5.56 1.79
N LEU A 194 33.66 -6.48 0.96
CA LEU A 194 33.87 -6.45 -0.49
C LEU A 194 33.26 -5.19 -1.13
N ALA A 195 32.06 -4.77 -0.70
CA ALA A 195 31.40 -3.60 -1.22
C ALA A 195 31.97 -2.28 -0.69
N LYS A 196 32.48 -2.28 0.55
CA LYS A 196 33.03 -1.09 1.25
C LYS A 196 34.23 -1.50 2.09
N PRO A 197 35.40 -1.72 1.48
CA PRO A 197 36.60 -2.17 2.17
C PRO A 197 37.01 -1.24 3.30
N GLY A 198 37.30 -1.81 4.47
CA GLY A 198 37.79 -1.06 5.64
C GLY A 198 36.71 -0.18 6.32
N HIS A 199 35.41 -0.41 6.06
CA HIS A 199 34.37 0.33 6.73
C HIS A 199 34.38 0.11 8.24
N THR A 200 34.25 1.17 9.04
CA THR A 200 34.37 1.14 10.51
C THR A 200 33.41 0.19 11.19
N TRP A 201 32.27 -0.11 10.61
CA TRP A 201 31.29 -1.05 11.16
C TRP A 201 31.77 -2.51 11.11
N LEU A 202 32.72 -2.84 10.27
CA LEU A 202 33.28 -4.19 10.18
C LEU A 202 34.06 -4.60 11.43
N ALA A 203 34.58 -3.63 12.18
CA ALA A 203 35.30 -3.87 13.45
C ALA A 203 34.34 -4.01 14.65
N LEU A 204 33.04 -3.79 14.50
CA LEU A 204 32.07 -3.89 15.59
C LEU A 204 31.78 -5.38 15.91
N ASP A 205 31.44 -5.64 17.17
CA ASP A 205 30.85 -6.93 17.58
C ASP A 205 29.46 -7.11 16.92
N ASP A 206 28.92 -8.33 17.00
CA ASP A 206 27.67 -8.68 16.30
C ASP A 206 26.48 -7.84 16.76
N ILE A 207 26.30 -7.63 18.05
CA ILE A 207 25.21 -6.82 18.60
C ILE A 207 25.34 -5.35 18.15
N SER A 208 26.57 -4.81 18.22
CA SER A 208 26.84 -3.44 17.80
C SER A 208 26.64 -3.25 16.30
N LEU A 209 27.01 -4.22 15.47
CA LEU A 209 26.72 -4.19 14.05
C LEU A 209 25.21 -4.25 13.81
N LEU A 210 24.49 -5.17 14.44
CA LEU A 210 23.04 -5.30 14.31
C LEU A 210 22.30 -4.05 14.79
N LYS A 211 22.80 -3.35 15.82
CA LYS A 211 22.28 -2.02 16.21
C LYS A 211 22.42 -1.00 15.09
N LYS A 212 23.55 -0.98 14.38
CA LYS A 212 23.76 -0.08 13.23
C LYS A 212 22.87 -0.41 12.04
N LEU A 213 22.57 -1.70 11.83
CA LEU A 213 21.71 -2.19 10.77
C LEU A 213 20.20 -2.10 11.12
N GLY A 214 19.85 -1.76 12.36
CA GLY A 214 18.45 -1.75 12.82
C GLY A 214 17.92 -3.13 13.24
N GLY A 215 18.75 -4.15 13.23
CA GLY A 215 18.40 -5.52 13.64
C GLY A 215 18.37 -5.74 15.16
N TYR A 216 18.92 -4.80 15.93
CA TYR A 216 18.82 -4.74 17.38
C TYR A 216 18.55 -3.31 17.82
N LYS A 217 17.65 -3.11 18.78
CA LYS A 217 17.18 -1.76 19.17
C LYS A 217 17.06 -1.66 20.69
N VAL A 218 17.25 -0.44 21.19
CA VAL A 218 16.93 -0.04 22.56
C VAL A 218 15.80 0.99 22.47
N ASP A 219 14.66 0.69 23.05
CA ASP A 219 13.58 1.65 23.22
C ASP A 219 13.90 2.57 24.40
N ARG A 220 14.14 3.83 24.09
CA ARG A 220 14.54 4.82 25.08
C ARG A 220 13.42 5.24 26.05
N LEU A 221 12.16 4.99 25.68
CA LEU A 221 11.03 5.33 26.52
C LEU A 221 10.75 4.25 27.56
N SER A 222 10.77 2.98 27.15
CA SER A 222 10.51 1.85 28.07
C SER A 222 11.78 1.23 28.66
N GLY A 223 12.95 1.57 28.15
CA GLY A 223 14.22 0.91 28.50
C GLY A 223 14.36 -0.52 27.97
N LYS A 224 13.40 -1.03 27.22
CA LYS A 224 13.46 -2.38 26.64
C LYS A 224 14.48 -2.41 25.50
N GLU A 225 15.26 -3.49 25.45
CA GLU A 225 16.17 -3.75 24.35
C GLU A 225 16.01 -5.19 23.86
N GLY A 226 16.33 -5.42 22.58
CA GLY A 226 16.25 -6.73 21.97
C GLY A 226 16.40 -6.70 20.46
N PHE A 227 16.33 -7.87 19.87
CA PHE A 227 16.28 -8.02 18.43
C PHE A 227 14.98 -7.43 17.88
N THR A 228 15.06 -6.78 16.73
CA THR A 228 13.87 -6.36 15.99
C THR A 228 13.38 -7.53 15.14
N LEU A 229 12.10 -7.48 14.75
CA LEU A 229 11.57 -8.46 13.80
C LEU A 229 12.38 -8.46 12.50
N ALA A 230 12.78 -7.29 11.98
CA ALA A 230 13.68 -7.18 10.82
C ALA A 230 15.03 -7.88 11.05
N GLY A 231 15.58 -7.79 12.24
CA GLY A 231 16.84 -8.46 12.59
C GLY A 231 16.74 -9.97 12.53
N LEU A 232 15.65 -10.54 13.07
CA LEU A 232 15.40 -11.99 12.98
C LEU A 232 15.07 -12.41 11.55
N LEU A 233 14.21 -11.69 10.85
CA LEU A 233 13.90 -11.98 9.45
C LEU A 233 15.15 -12.01 8.57
N MET A 234 16.09 -11.09 8.79
CA MET A 234 17.33 -11.01 8.00
C MET A 234 18.36 -12.06 8.37
N PHE A 235 18.53 -12.38 9.65
CA PHE A 235 19.66 -13.17 10.13
C PHE A 235 19.28 -14.25 11.15
N GLY A 236 18.01 -14.41 11.46
CA GLY A 236 17.56 -15.38 12.43
C GLY A 236 17.71 -16.82 11.94
N LYS A 237 17.77 -17.74 12.88
CA LYS A 237 17.58 -19.16 12.61
C LYS A 237 16.14 -19.44 12.28
N THR A 238 15.89 -20.44 11.47
CA THR A 238 14.53 -20.83 11.05
C THR A 238 13.61 -21.05 12.24
N GLU A 239 14.06 -21.77 13.26
CA GLU A 239 13.30 -22.05 14.48
C GLU A 239 12.94 -20.79 15.26
N ALA A 240 13.82 -19.79 15.29
CA ALA A 240 13.55 -18.52 15.96
C ALA A 240 12.55 -17.66 15.20
N ILE A 241 12.59 -17.67 13.87
CA ILE A 241 11.64 -16.92 13.03
C ILE A 241 10.25 -17.56 13.10
N THR A 242 10.16 -18.89 13.06
CA THR A 242 8.89 -19.64 13.07
C THR A 242 8.34 -19.93 14.46
N ASP A 243 8.94 -19.38 15.50
CA ASP A 243 8.42 -19.44 16.87
C ASP A 243 7.04 -18.78 16.97
N GLU A 244 6.17 -19.32 17.84
CA GLU A 244 4.79 -18.78 18.04
C GLU A 244 4.77 -17.30 18.43
N ALA A 245 5.79 -16.83 19.15
CA ALA A 245 5.91 -15.43 19.56
C ALA A 245 6.42 -14.50 18.44
N CYS A 246 6.89 -15.05 17.32
CA CYS A 246 7.43 -14.31 16.19
C CYS A 246 6.50 -14.41 14.97
N LEU A 247 6.76 -15.32 14.04
CA LEU A 247 6.04 -15.51 12.79
C LEU A 247 5.81 -17.01 12.50
N PRO A 248 4.86 -17.67 13.15
CA PRO A 248 4.69 -19.14 13.08
C PRO A 248 4.35 -19.66 11.68
N HIS A 249 3.85 -18.79 10.79
CA HIS A 249 3.50 -19.15 9.41
C HIS A 249 4.52 -18.68 8.37
N PHE A 250 5.66 -18.16 8.82
CA PHE A 250 6.70 -17.69 7.91
C PHE A 250 7.22 -18.84 7.04
N PHE A 251 7.07 -18.68 5.72
CA PHE A 251 7.50 -19.66 4.74
C PHE A 251 7.95 -18.99 3.45
N LEU A 252 9.21 -19.12 3.11
CA LEU A 252 9.79 -18.60 1.88
C LEU A 252 9.69 -19.65 0.77
N ASP A 253 9.13 -19.30 -0.38
CA ASP A 253 8.93 -20.23 -1.49
C ASP A 253 9.15 -19.52 -2.83
N TYR A 254 10.23 -19.85 -3.50
CA TYR A 254 10.49 -19.45 -4.89
C TYR A 254 10.15 -20.62 -5.80
N ARG A 255 9.41 -20.37 -6.85
CA ARG A 255 9.04 -21.35 -7.87
C ARG A 255 9.27 -20.78 -9.25
N GLU A 256 9.99 -21.53 -10.07
CA GLU A 256 10.12 -21.28 -11.48
C GLU A 256 9.06 -22.12 -12.23
N LEU A 257 8.19 -21.42 -12.95
CA LEU A 257 7.11 -22.07 -13.71
C LEU A 257 7.52 -22.15 -15.17
N GLY A 258 7.27 -23.32 -15.80
CA GLY A 258 7.44 -23.50 -17.23
C GLY A 258 6.16 -23.18 -18.01
N GLU A 259 6.27 -23.21 -19.33
CA GLU A 259 5.12 -23.06 -20.24
C GLU A 259 4.15 -24.26 -20.17
N ASP A 260 4.67 -25.44 -19.86
CA ASP A 260 3.88 -26.67 -19.72
C ASP A 260 3.20 -26.70 -18.34
N SER A 261 1.89 -26.48 -18.33
CA SER A 261 1.06 -26.51 -17.11
C SER A 261 0.96 -27.90 -16.45
N SER A 262 1.39 -28.97 -17.13
CA SER A 262 1.48 -30.32 -16.55
C SER A 262 2.66 -30.46 -15.60
N VAL A 263 3.68 -29.62 -15.76
CA VAL A 263 4.85 -29.56 -14.87
C VAL A 263 4.59 -28.51 -13.78
N ARG A 264 4.59 -28.94 -12.54
CA ARG A 264 4.22 -28.13 -11.41
C ARG A 264 5.18 -26.94 -11.17
N TRP A 265 6.47 -27.15 -11.40
CA TRP A 265 7.56 -26.14 -11.39
C TRP A 265 8.81 -26.73 -12.06
N LEU A 266 9.62 -25.89 -12.67
CA LEU A 266 10.91 -26.29 -13.23
C LEU A 266 11.99 -26.30 -12.15
N ASP A 267 11.97 -25.31 -11.24
CA ASP A 267 12.87 -25.22 -10.11
C ASP A 267 12.12 -24.63 -8.89
N ARG A 268 12.64 -24.93 -7.69
CA ARG A 268 12.05 -24.48 -6.44
C ARG A 268 13.09 -24.27 -5.36
N ILE A 269 13.02 -23.13 -4.64
CA ILE A 269 13.81 -22.85 -3.45
C ILE A 269 12.85 -22.64 -2.28
N TYR A 270 12.95 -23.51 -1.28
CA TYR A 270 12.10 -23.49 -0.08
C TYR A 270 12.90 -23.98 1.12
N PRO A 271 12.41 -23.77 2.35
CA PRO A 271 13.05 -24.31 3.57
C PRO A 271 13.01 -25.84 3.60
N ASP A 272 14.11 -26.46 3.23
CA ASP A 272 14.28 -27.92 3.18
C ASP A 272 15.12 -28.48 4.35
N GLY A 273 15.49 -27.61 5.29
CA GLY A 273 16.32 -27.94 6.45
C GLY A 273 17.82 -27.96 6.17
N THR A 274 18.27 -27.71 4.94
CA THR A 274 19.71 -27.66 4.59
C THR A 274 20.32 -26.27 4.82
N TRP A 275 19.48 -25.26 5.07
CA TRP A 275 19.88 -23.87 5.28
C TRP A 275 18.91 -23.15 6.21
N GLU A 276 19.39 -22.10 6.86
CA GLU A 276 18.54 -21.25 7.68
C GLU A 276 17.67 -20.35 6.80
N ALA A 277 16.35 -20.51 6.93
CA ALA A 277 15.37 -19.88 6.06
C ALA A 277 15.11 -18.40 6.45
N ASN A 278 16.17 -17.62 6.52
CA ASN A 278 16.07 -16.16 6.67
C ASN A 278 16.13 -15.44 5.32
N LEU A 279 15.73 -14.16 5.30
CA LEU A 279 15.66 -13.37 4.06
C LEU A 279 17.01 -13.20 3.37
N PHE A 280 18.11 -13.09 4.15
CA PHE A 280 19.43 -12.97 3.59
C PHE A 280 19.84 -14.23 2.82
N GLN A 281 19.62 -15.42 3.38
CA GLN A 281 19.93 -16.69 2.71
C GLN A 281 19.00 -16.95 1.51
N PHE A 282 17.73 -16.59 1.64
CA PHE A 282 16.78 -16.70 0.54
C PHE A 282 17.15 -15.80 -0.64
N TYR A 283 17.42 -14.52 -0.37
CA TYR A 283 17.90 -13.59 -1.38
C TYR A 283 19.15 -14.13 -2.11
N ARG A 284 20.11 -14.64 -1.37
CA ARG A 284 21.36 -15.19 -1.91
C ARG A 284 21.17 -16.42 -2.81
N ARG A 285 20.09 -17.15 -2.62
CA ARG A 285 19.74 -18.34 -3.43
C ARG A 285 18.90 -17.97 -4.64
N VAL A 286 17.96 -17.07 -4.48
CA VAL A 286 17.01 -16.71 -5.52
C VAL A 286 17.63 -15.78 -6.56
N LEU A 287 18.41 -14.78 -6.14
CA LEU A 287 18.99 -13.80 -7.07
C LEU A 287 19.80 -14.43 -8.22
N PRO A 288 20.72 -15.39 -7.98
CA PRO A 288 21.46 -16.05 -9.06
C PRO A 288 20.54 -16.76 -10.06
N LYS A 289 19.47 -17.41 -9.57
CA LYS A 289 18.46 -18.08 -10.41
C LYS A 289 17.75 -17.10 -11.34
N LEU A 290 17.34 -15.96 -10.81
CA LEU A 290 16.70 -14.90 -11.60
C LEU A 290 17.65 -14.27 -12.61
N GLN A 291 18.94 -14.23 -12.32
CA GLN A 291 19.95 -13.65 -13.21
C GLN A 291 20.45 -14.63 -14.27
N GLU A 292 20.37 -15.94 -14.03
CA GLU A 292 20.86 -16.99 -14.93
C GLU A 292 20.19 -16.94 -16.31
N ILE A 293 18.91 -16.57 -16.36
CA ILE A 293 18.13 -16.43 -17.61
C ILE A 293 18.39 -15.11 -18.36
N LEU A 294 19.12 -14.17 -17.78
CA LEU A 294 19.37 -12.88 -18.40
C LEU A 294 20.60 -12.94 -19.32
N PRO A 295 20.52 -12.39 -20.55
CA PRO A 295 21.67 -12.34 -21.41
C PRO A 295 22.76 -11.43 -20.83
N LEU A 296 23.99 -11.92 -20.80
CA LEU A 296 25.17 -11.17 -20.39
C LEU A 296 26.06 -10.89 -21.60
N PRO A 297 25.75 -9.84 -22.41
CA PRO A 297 26.58 -9.49 -23.56
C PRO A 297 27.97 -9.06 -23.09
N PHE A 298 28.99 -9.41 -23.86
CA PHE A 298 30.34 -8.94 -23.60
C PHE A 298 30.43 -7.42 -23.82
N GLN A 299 30.55 -6.68 -22.75
CA GLN A 299 30.74 -5.21 -22.75
C GLN A 299 31.93 -4.84 -21.88
N LEU A 300 32.73 -3.90 -22.35
CA LEU A 300 33.85 -3.32 -21.61
C LEU A 300 33.51 -1.88 -21.20
N GLU A 301 33.85 -1.55 -19.96
CA GLU A 301 33.88 -0.17 -19.46
C GLU A 301 35.34 0.17 -19.16
N GLY A 302 35.98 0.87 -20.13
CA GLY A 302 37.45 0.96 -20.17
C GLY A 302 38.06 -0.42 -20.43
N ASP A 303 38.98 -0.85 -19.57
CA ASP A 303 39.63 -2.16 -19.61
C ASP A 303 38.95 -3.24 -18.73
N THR A 304 37.83 -2.90 -18.10
CA THR A 304 37.14 -3.80 -17.18
C THR A 304 35.86 -4.34 -17.82
N ARG A 305 35.64 -5.65 -17.71
CA ARG A 305 34.40 -6.28 -18.18
C ARG A 305 33.23 -5.81 -17.31
N LYS A 306 32.13 -5.43 -17.94
CA LYS A 306 30.87 -5.09 -17.28
C LYS A 306 30.10 -6.36 -17.03
N ASP A 307 30.02 -6.75 -15.75
CA ASP A 307 29.38 -8.01 -15.33
C ASP A 307 27.88 -7.85 -15.01
N GLU A 308 27.33 -6.65 -15.10
CA GLU A 308 25.90 -6.38 -14.87
C GLU A 308 25.31 -5.52 -15.98
N THR A 309 24.15 -5.92 -16.51
CA THR A 309 23.34 -5.12 -17.43
C THR A 309 22.24 -4.38 -16.65
N PRO A 310 21.56 -3.37 -17.24
CA PRO A 310 20.38 -2.75 -16.63
C PRO A 310 19.30 -3.75 -16.23
N ALA A 311 19.15 -4.86 -16.98
CA ALA A 311 18.20 -5.93 -16.65
C ALA A 311 18.60 -6.66 -15.34
N HIS A 312 19.89 -6.95 -15.13
CA HIS A 312 20.36 -7.55 -13.88
C HIS A 312 20.10 -6.63 -12.67
N ILE A 313 20.33 -5.31 -12.84
CA ILE A 313 20.04 -4.32 -11.82
C ILE A 313 18.54 -4.29 -11.53
N ALA A 314 17.68 -4.22 -12.55
CA ALA A 314 16.24 -4.17 -12.41
C ALA A 314 15.69 -5.40 -11.69
N VAL A 315 16.15 -6.61 -12.04
CA VAL A 315 15.73 -7.86 -11.40
C VAL A 315 16.17 -7.91 -9.94
N ARG A 316 17.39 -7.47 -9.64
CA ARG A 316 17.88 -7.35 -8.25
C ARG A 316 17.01 -6.40 -7.43
N GLU A 317 16.71 -5.22 -7.96
CA GLU A 317 15.85 -4.23 -7.32
C GLU A 317 14.42 -4.76 -7.11
N ALA A 318 13.86 -5.44 -8.11
CA ALA A 318 12.53 -6.04 -8.01
C ALA A 318 12.48 -7.10 -6.90
N LEU A 319 13.48 -7.99 -6.81
CA LEU A 319 13.56 -8.98 -5.75
C LEU A 319 13.69 -8.32 -4.37
N ILE A 320 14.56 -7.32 -4.23
CA ILE A 320 14.73 -6.58 -2.97
C ILE A 320 13.38 -5.93 -2.59
N ASN A 321 12.71 -5.24 -3.53
CA ASN A 321 11.43 -4.60 -3.27
C ASN A 321 10.36 -5.61 -2.86
N THR A 322 10.32 -6.79 -3.48
CA THR A 322 9.41 -7.87 -3.10
C THR A 322 9.64 -8.30 -1.65
N LEU A 323 10.89 -8.45 -1.22
CA LEU A 323 11.23 -8.90 0.12
C LEU A 323 10.98 -7.82 1.20
N ILE A 324 11.29 -6.55 0.92
CA ILE A 324 11.15 -5.47 1.91
C ILE A 324 9.72 -4.95 2.06
N HIS A 325 8.85 -5.17 1.07
CA HIS A 325 7.45 -4.74 1.10
C HIS A 325 6.46 -5.88 1.38
N ALA A 326 6.94 -7.10 1.52
CA ALA A 326 6.09 -8.23 1.89
C ALA A 326 5.55 -8.08 3.32
N ASP A 327 4.30 -8.46 3.52
CA ASP A 327 3.72 -8.59 4.84
C ASP A 327 3.94 -10.02 5.35
N TYR A 328 4.87 -10.18 6.28
CA TYR A 328 5.22 -11.48 6.86
C TYR A 328 4.32 -11.87 8.04
N SER A 329 3.33 -11.07 8.40
CA SER A 329 2.43 -11.32 9.54
C SER A 329 1.17 -12.12 9.18
N ILE A 330 1.02 -12.51 7.89
CA ILE A 330 -0.19 -13.13 7.35
C ILE A 330 0.02 -14.63 7.18
#